data_9560f4c822ad9d09d0797db958381e4c
#
_entry.id   9560f4c822ad9d09d0797db958381e4c
#
_cell.length_a   1.000
_cell.length_b   1.000
_cell.length_c   1.000
_cell.angle_alpha   90.00
_cell.angle_beta   90.00
_cell.angle_gamma   90.00
#
_symmetry.space_group_name_H-M   'P 1'
#
loop_
_entity.id
_entity.type
_entity.pdbx_description
1 polymer ?
#
loop_
_entity_poly.entity_id
_entity_poly.type
_entity_poly.pdbx_seq_one_letter_code
_entity_poly.pdbx_strand_id
1 'polypeptide(L)'
;TVAGIVRLRVPIGYSQPKRGWVNPLREAWGLKAYQQVSPELQARVCQTATLVPSYEGVAELARLWDCEVSDDLVHRHVQEMGAKASRLGPLPAAPWGSSTEFSLVIMMDGWMARERGPDWGVSWRRKTTERIAWHEVKSAVIYRLEQAVRTGKGRGLILEKYIVATAPDTAPVDFGQAVRAEAMRRGLGRAKRVYVVMDGAVWLWHLARDRFAEAVLILDFHHAREHLQAVGQALYGEDDQRVRQWVGPLITQLQRGKEKRVVKTLEELLSKGRRLSSAQRKVLQREVGYFQEHQDHLHYQRWKRSGTPCGSGAVESLGLQLQRRLRTCGQFWKRPGLTHLLRLTVLFKNHDQNVLWN
;
A
#
# COMPACT_ATOMS: atom_id res chain seq x y z
N THR A 1 0.77 -20.34 25.35
CA THR A 1 2.09 -19.80 24.97
C THR A 1 2.51 -20.37 23.60
N VAL A 2 3.60 -19.90 23.05
CA VAL A 2 4.20 -20.50 21.83
C VAL A 2 4.74 -21.92 22.07
N ALA A 3 4.86 -22.33 23.32
CA ALA A 3 5.24 -23.68 23.74
C ALA A 3 4.01 -24.54 24.17
N GLY A 4 2.83 -24.19 23.70
CA GLY A 4 1.59 -24.87 24.04
C GLY A 4 0.87 -24.30 25.26
N ILE A 5 -0.01 -25.12 25.85
CA ILE A 5 -0.82 -24.74 27.03
C ILE A 5 0.02 -24.86 28.28
N VAL A 6 0.16 -23.77 28.99
CA VAL A 6 0.80 -23.76 30.34
C VAL A 6 -0.27 -23.50 31.40
N ARG A 7 -0.43 -24.44 32.32
CA ARG A 7 -1.33 -24.29 33.46
C ARG A 7 -0.55 -23.77 34.67
N LEU A 8 -0.90 -22.58 35.13
CA LEU A 8 -0.27 -21.95 36.29
C LEU A 8 -1.22 -22.01 37.49
N ARG A 9 -0.74 -22.51 38.59
CA ARG A 9 -1.41 -22.35 39.86
C ARG A 9 -0.81 -21.15 40.57
N VAL A 10 -1.61 -20.11 40.71
CA VAL A 10 -1.14 -18.85 41.31
C VAL A 10 -1.85 -18.59 42.63
N PRO A 11 -1.11 -18.37 43.73
CA PRO A 11 -1.71 -18.05 44.99
C PRO A 11 -2.40 -16.70 44.96
N ILE A 12 -3.55 -16.61 45.58
CA ILE A 12 -4.28 -15.37 45.79
C ILE A 12 -4.31 -15.13 47.31
N GLY A 13 -3.94 -13.93 47.72
CA GLY A 13 -3.94 -13.52 49.13
C GLY A 13 -4.58 -12.16 49.32
N TYR A 14 -5.08 -11.91 50.51
CA TYR A 14 -5.59 -10.59 50.87
C TYR A 14 -4.44 -9.68 51.29
N SER A 15 -4.27 -8.55 50.65
CA SER A 15 -3.26 -7.55 50.99
C SER A 15 -3.87 -6.48 51.90
N GLN A 16 -3.41 -6.39 53.10
CA GLN A 16 -3.81 -5.35 54.04
C GLN A 16 -3.52 -3.93 53.52
N PRO A 17 -2.32 -3.65 52.96
CA PRO A 17 -2.00 -2.32 52.42
C PRO A 17 -2.87 -1.93 51.26
N LYS A 18 -3.16 -2.86 50.34
CA LYS A 18 -4.01 -2.62 49.15
C LYS A 18 -5.50 -2.77 49.43
N ARG A 19 -5.88 -3.19 50.63
CA ARG A 19 -7.27 -3.49 51.05
C ARG A 19 -8.03 -4.34 50.03
N GLY A 20 -7.38 -5.38 49.44
CA GLY A 20 -7.97 -6.20 48.42
C GLY A 20 -7.21 -7.50 48.13
N TRP A 21 -7.85 -8.38 47.38
CA TRP A 21 -7.26 -9.63 46.95
C TRP A 21 -6.19 -9.36 45.89
N VAL A 22 -4.98 -9.87 46.09
CA VAL A 22 -3.84 -9.72 45.20
C VAL A 22 -3.29 -11.07 44.78
N ASN A 23 -2.70 -11.10 43.59
CA ASN A 23 -1.95 -12.22 43.09
C ASN A 23 -0.50 -11.78 42.85
N PRO A 24 0.40 -12.07 43.80
CA PRO A 24 1.79 -11.59 43.73
C PRO A 24 2.54 -12.08 42.50
N LEU A 25 2.31 -13.34 42.08
CA LEU A 25 2.97 -13.90 40.90
C LEU A 25 2.47 -13.23 39.63
N ARG A 26 1.18 -12.92 39.55
CA ARG A 26 0.62 -12.19 38.38
C ARG A 26 1.25 -10.80 38.27
N GLU A 27 1.42 -10.10 39.40
CA GLU A 27 2.07 -8.78 39.40
C GLU A 27 3.57 -8.90 39.04
N ALA A 28 4.29 -9.85 39.61
CA ALA A 28 5.71 -10.07 39.36
C ALA A 28 5.99 -10.46 37.88
N TRP A 29 5.08 -11.16 37.24
CA TRP A 29 5.20 -11.58 35.85
C TRP A 29 4.52 -10.61 34.88
N GLY A 30 3.98 -9.49 35.32
CA GLY A 30 3.31 -8.50 34.48
C GLY A 30 2.05 -9.03 33.79
N LEU A 31 1.41 -10.09 34.30
CA LEU A 31 0.24 -10.70 33.70
C LEU A 31 -1.01 -9.87 33.98
N LYS A 32 -1.76 -9.55 32.94
CA LYS A 32 -3.06 -8.88 33.07
C LYS A 32 -4.11 -9.83 33.65
N ALA A 33 -5.16 -9.27 34.25
CA ALA A 33 -6.32 -10.05 34.67
C ALA A 33 -6.90 -10.81 33.49
N TYR A 34 -7.20 -12.09 33.66
CA TYR A 34 -7.78 -12.97 32.65
C TYR A 34 -6.94 -13.12 31.36
N GLN A 35 -5.65 -12.85 31.43
CA GLN A 35 -4.77 -13.05 30.28
C GLN A 35 -4.69 -14.55 29.96
N GLN A 36 -5.09 -14.90 28.74
CA GLN A 36 -5.13 -16.27 28.24
C GLN A 36 -3.99 -16.59 27.28
N VAL A 37 -3.30 -15.58 26.75
CA VAL A 37 -2.31 -15.69 25.68
C VAL A 37 -1.04 -14.93 26.12
N SER A 38 0.13 -15.55 25.94
CA SER A 38 1.41 -14.85 26.18
C SER A 38 1.63 -13.75 25.14
N PRO A 39 2.44 -12.72 25.46
CA PRO A 39 2.76 -11.66 24.49
C PRO A 39 3.34 -12.20 23.19
N GLU A 40 4.19 -13.23 23.24
CA GLU A 40 4.81 -13.85 22.07
C GLU A 40 3.77 -14.56 21.20
N LEU A 41 2.82 -15.29 21.81
CA LEU A 41 1.73 -15.94 21.06
C LEU A 41 0.80 -14.88 20.47
N GLN A 42 0.49 -13.81 21.21
CA GLN A 42 -0.28 -12.68 20.70
C GLN A 42 0.40 -12.04 19.48
N ALA A 43 1.72 -11.80 19.55
CA ALA A 43 2.50 -11.25 18.44
C ALA A 43 2.45 -12.18 17.22
N ARG A 44 2.66 -13.49 17.42
CA ARG A 44 2.62 -14.49 16.36
C ARG A 44 1.24 -14.59 15.72
N VAL A 45 0.18 -14.61 16.50
CA VAL A 45 -1.22 -14.61 16.02
C VAL A 45 -1.52 -13.34 15.22
N CYS A 46 -1.14 -12.16 15.73
CA CYS A 46 -1.32 -10.89 15.02
C CYS A 46 -0.54 -10.86 13.70
N GLN A 47 0.72 -11.32 13.69
CA GLN A 47 1.53 -11.40 12.48
C GLN A 47 0.88 -12.32 11.44
N THR A 48 0.48 -13.53 11.86
CA THR A 48 -0.17 -14.49 10.97
C THR A 48 -1.47 -13.92 10.41
N ALA A 49 -2.25 -13.19 11.21
CA ALA A 49 -3.46 -12.53 10.75
C ALA A 49 -3.23 -11.45 9.67
N THR A 50 -2.03 -10.89 9.56
CA THR A 50 -1.67 -9.98 8.46
C THR A 50 -1.36 -10.69 7.15
N LEU A 51 -1.14 -12.00 7.19
CA LEU A 51 -0.71 -12.81 6.05
C LEU A 51 -1.82 -13.73 5.54
N VAL A 52 -2.58 -14.32 6.45
CA VAL A 52 -3.61 -15.35 6.16
C VAL A 52 -4.97 -14.67 5.91
N PRO A 53 -5.74 -15.12 4.91
CA PRO A 53 -6.98 -14.45 4.49
C PRO A 53 -8.08 -14.38 5.56
N SER A 54 -8.17 -15.34 6.49
CA SER A 54 -9.23 -15.39 7.50
C SER A 54 -8.69 -15.60 8.91
N TYR A 55 -9.46 -15.23 9.93
CA TYR A 55 -9.11 -15.51 11.33
C TYR A 55 -9.23 -17.00 11.66
N GLU A 56 -10.17 -17.69 11.03
CA GLU A 56 -10.29 -19.14 11.09
C GLU A 56 -9.01 -19.84 10.59
N GLY A 57 -8.48 -19.42 9.42
CA GLY A 57 -7.22 -19.95 8.91
C GLY A 57 -6.02 -19.67 9.84
N VAL A 58 -6.04 -18.56 10.58
CA VAL A 58 -5.03 -18.30 11.64
C VAL A 58 -5.19 -19.28 12.78
N ALA A 59 -6.41 -19.55 13.22
CA ALA A 59 -6.70 -20.54 14.28
C ALA A 59 -6.27 -21.96 13.86
N GLU A 60 -6.51 -22.34 12.61
CA GLU A 60 -6.05 -23.63 12.07
C GLU A 60 -4.53 -23.72 12.04
N LEU A 61 -3.83 -22.69 11.57
CA LEU A 61 -2.37 -22.66 11.58
C LEU A 61 -1.79 -22.69 13.00
N ALA A 62 -2.46 -22.09 13.98
CA ALA A 62 -2.01 -22.12 15.37
C ALA A 62 -2.02 -23.56 15.94
N ARG A 63 -2.93 -24.42 15.50
CA ARG A 63 -2.94 -25.84 15.87
C ARG A 63 -1.67 -26.57 15.42
N LEU A 64 -1.08 -26.16 14.28
CA LEU A 64 0.20 -26.74 13.84
C LEU A 64 1.38 -26.33 14.73
N TRP A 65 1.17 -25.40 15.63
CA TRP A 65 2.13 -24.98 16.67
C TRP A 65 1.73 -25.48 18.05
N ASP A 66 0.84 -26.49 18.15
CA ASP A 66 0.27 -26.98 19.38
C ASP A 66 -0.42 -25.88 20.23
N CYS A 67 -0.95 -24.86 19.57
CA CYS A 67 -1.62 -23.74 20.20
C CYS A 67 -3.11 -23.74 19.84
N GLU A 68 -3.96 -23.95 20.84
CA GLU A 68 -5.40 -23.84 20.68
C GLU A 68 -5.84 -22.38 20.85
N VAL A 69 -6.18 -21.75 19.74
CA VAL A 69 -6.78 -20.41 19.70
C VAL A 69 -8.03 -20.48 18.81
N SER A 70 -9.09 -19.77 19.23
CA SER A 70 -10.28 -19.63 18.38
C SER A 70 -10.14 -18.41 17.46
N ASP A 71 -10.91 -18.38 16.39
CA ASP A 71 -11.00 -17.24 15.47
C ASP A 71 -11.50 -15.97 16.17
N ASP A 72 -12.41 -16.08 17.13
CA ASP A 72 -12.84 -14.98 18.00
C ASP A 72 -11.69 -14.43 18.85
N LEU A 73 -10.83 -15.32 19.38
CA LEU A 73 -9.64 -14.90 20.13
C LEU A 73 -8.65 -14.19 19.20
N VAL A 74 -8.41 -14.71 18.01
CA VAL A 74 -7.59 -14.08 16.98
C VAL A 74 -8.15 -12.69 16.66
N HIS A 75 -9.46 -12.59 16.36
CA HIS A 75 -10.12 -11.31 16.07
C HIS A 75 -9.91 -10.31 17.21
N ARG A 76 -10.15 -10.71 18.46
CA ARG A 76 -10.00 -9.85 19.64
C ARG A 76 -8.58 -9.31 19.77
N HIS A 77 -7.56 -10.14 19.62
CA HIS A 77 -6.17 -9.71 19.69
C HIS A 77 -5.78 -8.78 18.54
N VAL A 78 -6.25 -9.05 17.33
CA VAL A 78 -6.03 -8.16 16.17
C VAL A 78 -6.69 -6.80 16.41
N GLN A 79 -7.90 -6.76 16.97
CA GLN A 79 -8.57 -5.48 17.29
C GLN A 79 -7.85 -4.73 18.42
N GLU A 80 -7.46 -5.41 19.50
CA GLU A 80 -6.73 -4.81 20.60
C GLU A 80 -5.40 -4.20 20.15
N MET A 81 -4.57 -5.01 19.48
CA MET A 81 -3.25 -4.59 19.05
C MET A 81 -3.30 -3.59 17.90
N GLY A 82 -4.28 -3.70 17.00
CA GLY A 82 -4.52 -2.73 15.95
C GLY A 82 -4.98 -1.38 16.49
N ALA A 83 -5.81 -1.37 17.53
CA ALA A 83 -6.19 -0.13 18.22
C ALA A 83 -4.96 0.50 18.93
N LYS A 84 -4.09 -0.32 19.56
CA LYS A 84 -2.82 0.16 20.11
C LYS A 84 -1.94 0.76 19.02
N ALA A 85 -1.78 0.06 17.88
CA ALA A 85 -1.03 0.52 16.72
C ALA A 85 -1.55 1.85 16.14
N SER A 86 -2.87 2.06 16.16
CA SER A 86 -3.50 3.28 15.65
C SER A 86 -3.26 4.52 16.54
N ARG A 87 -2.86 4.31 17.80
CA ARG A 87 -2.55 5.36 18.77
C ARG A 87 -1.05 5.68 18.84
N LEU A 88 -0.21 4.91 18.16
CA LEU A 88 1.23 5.18 18.14
C LEU A 88 1.51 6.54 17.49
N GLY A 89 2.32 7.32 18.18
CA GLY A 89 2.91 8.53 17.64
C GLY A 89 3.96 8.24 16.56
N PRO A 90 4.69 9.26 16.12
CA PRO A 90 5.81 9.09 15.19
C PRO A 90 6.83 8.10 15.75
N LEU A 91 7.19 7.11 14.95
CA LEU A 91 8.22 6.15 15.33
C LEU A 91 9.61 6.78 15.23
N PRO A 92 10.59 6.34 16.04
CA PRO A 92 11.95 6.86 15.99
C PRO A 92 12.59 6.62 14.62
N ALA A 93 13.60 7.41 14.29
CA ALA A 93 14.40 7.19 13.09
C ALA A 93 15.01 5.79 13.12
N ALA A 94 14.99 5.11 11.99
CA ALA A 94 15.68 3.83 11.88
C ALA A 94 17.19 4.03 12.04
N PRO A 95 17.91 3.11 12.72
CA PRO A 95 19.35 3.19 12.80
C PRO A 95 19.92 3.10 11.38
N TRP A 96 20.76 4.09 11.04
CA TRP A 96 21.42 4.16 9.73
C TRP A 96 22.75 3.42 9.81
N GLY A 97 22.92 2.40 8.99
CA GLY A 97 24.24 1.86 8.69
C GLY A 97 25.11 2.91 7.98
N SER A 98 26.39 2.61 7.79
CA SER A 98 27.43 3.46 7.23
C SER A 98 27.00 4.36 6.06
N SER A 99 27.64 5.51 5.98
CA SER A 99 27.38 6.68 5.15
C SER A 99 27.60 6.52 3.63
N THR A 100 27.10 5.49 3.00
CA THR A 100 27.13 5.44 1.54
C THR A 100 26.08 6.38 0.96
N GLU A 101 26.46 7.12 -0.09
CA GLU A 101 25.51 7.90 -0.88
C GLU A 101 24.43 6.99 -1.45
N PHE A 102 23.17 7.38 -1.32
CA PHE A 102 22.03 6.62 -1.84
C PHE A 102 21.00 7.53 -2.48
N SER A 103 20.17 6.93 -3.32
CA SER A 103 18.99 7.59 -3.87
C SER A 103 17.72 6.96 -3.28
N LEU A 104 16.72 7.79 -2.97
CA LEU A 104 15.45 7.32 -2.42
C LEU A 104 14.38 7.26 -3.52
N VAL A 105 13.64 6.18 -3.56
CA VAL A 105 12.49 6.00 -4.45
C VAL A 105 11.22 5.92 -3.62
N ILE A 106 10.22 6.69 -4.00
CA ILE A 106 8.89 6.71 -3.41
C ILE A 106 7.90 6.39 -4.53
N MET A 107 7.03 5.42 -4.30
CA MET A 107 5.94 5.08 -5.20
C MET A 107 4.63 5.18 -4.44
N MET A 108 3.62 5.80 -5.03
CA MET A 108 2.33 6.04 -4.39
C MET A 108 1.20 5.60 -5.32
N ASP A 109 0.15 5.02 -4.74
CA ASP A 109 -1.02 4.53 -5.46
C ASP A 109 -2.23 4.40 -4.52
N GLY A 110 -3.43 4.33 -5.09
CA GLY A 110 -4.69 4.09 -4.40
C GLY A 110 -5.36 2.78 -4.84
N TRP A 111 -6.04 2.12 -3.94
CA TRP A 111 -6.85 0.94 -4.25
C TRP A 111 -8.14 0.93 -3.45
N MET A 112 -9.19 0.26 -3.96
CA MET A 112 -10.51 0.25 -3.38
C MET A 112 -10.70 -0.93 -2.41
N ALA A 113 -11.04 -0.63 -1.16
CA ALA A 113 -11.46 -1.59 -0.14
C ALA A 113 -12.97 -1.68 -0.06
N ARG A 114 -13.48 -2.86 0.35
CA ARG A 114 -14.91 -3.09 0.57
C ARG A 114 -15.25 -2.97 2.03
N GLU A 115 -16.17 -2.08 2.35
CA GLU A 115 -16.74 -1.96 3.69
C GLU A 115 -18.22 -2.34 3.70
N ARG A 116 -18.74 -2.59 4.88
CA ARG A 116 -20.17 -2.78 5.12
C ARG A 116 -20.83 -1.43 4.96
N GLY A 117 -21.74 -1.34 3.99
CA GLY A 117 -22.52 -0.13 3.76
C GLY A 117 -23.61 0.09 4.80
N PRO A 118 -24.33 1.22 4.73
CA PRO A 118 -25.41 1.56 5.66
C PRO A 118 -26.47 0.48 5.79
N ASP A 119 -26.77 -0.21 4.69
CA ASP A 119 -27.82 -1.25 4.62
C ASP A 119 -27.29 -2.66 4.91
N TRP A 120 -26.11 -2.79 5.49
CA TRP A 120 -25.56 -4.09 5.84
C TRP A 120 -26.42 -4.80 6.88
N GLY A 121 -26.84 -6.04 6.57
CA GLY A 121 -27.69 -6.84 7.46
C GLY A 121 -29.17 -6.56 7.31
N VAL A 122 -29.58 -5.60 6.48
CA VAL A 122 -31.01 -5.37 6.16
C VAL A 122 -31.51 -6.52 5.30
N SER A 123 -32.74 -7.01 5.59
CA SER A 123 -33.35 -8.12 4.85
C SER A 123 -33.33 -7.87 3.34
N TRP A 124 -32.98 -8.90 2.56
CA TRP A 124 -32.96 -8.87 1.11
C TRP A 124 -34.32 -8.51 0.48
N ARG A 125 -35.43 -8.68 1.23
CA ARG A 125 -36.77 -8.31 0.79
C ARG A 125 -36.99 -6.80 0.71
N ARG A 126 -36.16 -6.01 1.40
CA ARG A 126 -36.17 -4.56 1.24
C ARG A 126 -35.28 -4.21 0.05
N LYS A 127 -35.77 -3.44 -0.88
CA LYS A 127 -35.00 -2.88 -2.00
C LYS A 127 -33.98 -1.87 -1.44
N THR A 128 -32.87 -2.34 -0.93
CA THR A 128 -31.76 -1.52 -0.43
C THR A 128 -30.62 -1.61 -1.43
N THR A 129 -29.99 -0.50 -1.71
CA THR A 129 -28.95 -0.39 -2.74
C THR A 129 -27.54 -0.31 -2.17
N GLU A 130 -27.38 0.00 -0.88
CA GLU A 130 -26.07 0.34 -0.30
C GLU A 130 -25.61 -0.68 0.75
N ARG A 131 -25.56 -1.96 0.38
CA ARG A 131 -25.03 -3.01 1.26
C ARG A 131 -23.51 -3.00 1.34
N ILE A 132 -22.85 -2.54 0.28
CA ILE A 132 -21.40 -2.52 0.15
C ILE A 132 -21.01 -1.10 -0.20
N ALA A 133 -20.09 -0.54 0.58
CA ALA A 133 -19.45 0.72 0.29
C ALA A 133 -18.01 0.47 -0.16
N TRP A 134 -17.55 1.24 -1.14
CA TRP A 134 -16.19 1.18 -1.65
C TRP A 134 -15.44 2.44 -1.23
N HIS A 135 -14.29 2.25 -0.61
CA HIS A 135 -13.49 3.32 -0.05
C HIS A 135 -12.04 3.19 -0.48
N GLU A 136 -11.42 4.30 -0.82
CA GLU A 136 -10.03 4.32 -1.27
C GLU A 136 -9.07 4.19 -0.09
N VAL A 137 -8.16 3.22 -0.18
CA VAL A 137 -6.98 3.08 0.66
C VAL A 137 -5.77 3.58 -0.12
N LYS A 138 -5.08 4.57 0.42
CA LYS A 138 -3.86 5.10 -0.17
C LYS A 138 -2.66 4.37 0.38
N SER A 139 -1.73 3.99 -0.48
CA SER A 139 -0.53 3.24 -0.11
C SER A 139 0.71 3.79 -0.81
N ALA A 140 1.86 3.62 -0.16
CA ALA A 140 3.15 3.98 -0.72
C ALA A 140 4.20 2.90 -0.42
N VAL A 141 5.20 2.83 -1.28
CA VAL A 141 6.41 2.05 -1.09
C VAL A 141 7.61 2.99 -1.12
N ILE A 142 8.50 2.84 -0.16
CA ILE A 142 9.72 3.63 -0.01
C ILE A 142 10.91 2.67 0.04
N TYR A 143 11.92 2.90 -0.79
CA TYR A 143 13.13 2.08 -0.79
C TYR A 143 14.33 2.86 -1.34
N ARG A 144 15.52 2.39 -1.03
CA ARG A 144 16.75 2.91 -1.65
C ARG A 144 16.92 2.30 -3.03
N LEU A 145 17.28 3.11 -4.02
CA LEU A 145 17.46 2.66 -5.40
C LEU A 145 18.48 1.51 -5.50
N GLU A 146 19.49 1.54 -4.67
CA GLU A 146 20.58 0.55 -4.58
C GLU A 146 20.07 -0.82 -4.07
N GLN A 147 18.90 -0.86 -3.43
CA GLN A 147 18.22 -2.10 -3.05
C GLN A 147 17.43 -2.74 -4.20
N ALA A 148 17.28 -2.05 -5.32
CA ALA A 148 16.63 -2.59 -6.50
C ALA A 148 17.65 -3.35 -7.35
N VAL A 149 17.57 -4.67 -7.32
CA VAL A 149 18.49 -5.57 -8.04
C VAL A 149 17.77 -6.30 -9.17
N ARG A 150 18.51 -6.78 -10.15
CA ARG A 150 17.97 -7.66 -11.18
C ARG A 150 18.50 -9.08 -10.99
N THR A 151 17.62 -10.05 -11.03
CA THR A 151 18.01 -11.46 -11.05
C THR A 151 18.60 -11.81 -12.42
N GLY A 152 19.34 -12.92 -12.51
CA GLY A 152 19.91 -13.42 -13.77
C GLY A 152 18.85 -13.68 -14.88
N LYS A 153 17.57 -13.83 -14.52
CA LYS A 153 16.43 -13.94 -15.44
C LYS A 153 15.80 -12.58 -15.78
N GLY A 154 16.44 -11.46 -15.40
CA GLY A 154 15.97 -10.10 -15.70
C GLY A 154 14.82 -9.59 -14.82
N ARG A 155 14.34 -10.35 -13.83
CA ARG A 155 13.32 -9.90 -12.87
C ARG A 155 13.89 -8.85 -11.92
N GLY A 156 13.19 -7.73 -11.79
CA GLY A 156 13.47 -6.75 -10.73
C GLY A 156 13.06 -7.29 -9.36
N LEU A 157 13.93 -7.13 -8.37
CA LEU A 157 13.68 -7.45 -6.97
C LEU A 157 14.13 -6.26 -6.11
N ILE A 158 13.32 -5.87 -5.14
CA ILE A 158 13.67 -4.89 -4.13
C ILE A 158 13.97 -5.66 -2.84
N LEU A 159 15.24 -5.64 -2.42
CA LEU A 159 15.72 -6.41 -1.27
C LEU A 159 15.15 -5.88 0.04
N GLU A 160 15.07 -4.55 0.17
CA GLU A 160 14.54 -3.88 1.35
C GLU A 160 13.61 -2.74 0.91
N LYS A 161 12.41 -2.74 1.44
CA LYS A 161 11.40 -1.70 1.19
C LYS A 161 10.53 -1.48 2.41
N TYR A 162 10.04 -0.28 2.53
CA TYR A 162 9.13 0.15 3.58
C TYR A 162 7.82 0.60 2.99
N ILE A 163 6.74 0.45 3.73
CA ILE A 163 5.41 0.76 3.24
C ILE A 163 4.70 1.77 4.11
N VAL A 164 3.84 2.53 3.48
CA VAL A 164 2.81 3.33 4.16
C VAL A 164 1.46 2.89 3.61
N ALA A 165 0.49 2.71 4.47
CA ALA A 165 -0.91 2.56 4.07
C ALA A 165 -1.80 3.23 5.12
N THR A 166 -2.75 4.02 4.66
CA THR A 166 -3.63 4.80 5.54
C THR A 166 -5.03 4.22 5.59
N ALA A 167 -5.80 4.60 6.61
CA ALA A 167 -7.19 4.20 6.71
C ALA A 167 -7.96 4.62 5.44
N PRO A 168 -9.05 3.89 5.09
CA PRO A 168 -9.88 4.29 3.97
C PRO A 168 -10.33 5.75 4.04
N ASP A 169 -10.37 6.41 2.89
CA ASP A 169 -10.74 7.83 2.72
C ASP A 169 -9.89 8.84 3.50
N THR A 170 -8.69 8.45 3.93
CA THR A 170 -7.72 9.42 4.48
C THR A 170 -7.48 10.52 3.45
N ALA A 171 -7.55 11.78 3.90
CA ALA A 171 -7.32 12.92 3.02
C ALA A 171 -5.92 12.86 2.37
N PRO A 172 -5.75 13.29 1.12
CA PRO A 172 -4.45 13.28 0.44
C PRO A 172 -3.35 14.00 1.24
N VAL A 173 -3.69 15.09 1.92
CA VAL A 173 -2.75 15.85 2.74
C VAL A 173 -2.20 15.04 3.91
N ASP A 174 -3.05 14.29 4.60
CA ASP A 174 -2.65 13.45 5.74
C ASP A 174 -1.86 12.23 5.29
N PHE A 175 -2.27 11.62 4.16
CA PHE A 175 -1.49 10.56 3.52
C PHE A 175 -0.09 11.07 3.13
N GLY A 176 0.00 12.24 2.52
CA GLY A 176 1.27 12.87 2.16
C GLY A 176 2.17 13.14 3.36
N GLN A 177 1.59 13.58 4.49
CA GLN A 177 2.34 13.73 5.74
C GLN A 177 2.89 12.38 6.25
N ALA A 178 2.07 11.33 6.22
CA ALA A 178 2.50 10.00 6.63
C ALA A 178 3.62 9.45 5.75
N VAL A 179 3.53 9.62 4.41
CA VAL A 179 4.58 9.20 3.48
C VAL A 179 5.86 10.00 3.70
N ARG A 180 5.77 11.33 3.87
CA ARG A 180 6.95 12.16 4.16
C ARG A 180 7.60 11.79 5.49
N ALA A 181 6.81 11.57 6.54
CA ALA A 181 7.33 11.15 7.85
C ALA A 181 8.09 9.82 7.75
N GLU A 182 7.54 8.82 7.06
CA GLU A 182 8.22 7.55 6.85
C GLU A 182 9.46 7.72 5.96
N ALA A 183 9.39 8.52 4.89
CA ALA A 183 10.54 8.81 4.05
C ALA A 183 11.67 9.49 4.84
N MET A 184 11.35 10.41 5.77
CA MET A 184 12.33 11.03 6.67
C MET A 184 12.97 9.98 7.59
N ARG A 185 12.19 9.07 8.16
CA ARG A 185 12.72 7.94 8.93
C ARG A 185 13.70 7.10 8.12
N ARG A 186 13.45 6.95 6.80
CA ARG A 186 14.27 6.16 5.87
C ARG A 186 15.34 6.98 5.15
N GLY A 187 15.55 8.25 5.55
CA GLY A 187 16.69 9.09 5.16
C GLY A 187 16.44 10.07 4.03
N LEU A 188 15.21 10.49 3.83
CA LEU A 188 14.88 11.52 2.83
C LEU A 188 15.84 12.71 2.88
N GLY A 189 16.12 13.26 4.08
CA GLY A 189 17.01 14.42 4.26
C GLY A 189 18.49 14.16 3.99
N ARG A 190 18.89 12.90 3.71
CA ARG A 190 20.29 12.49 3.43
C ARG A 190 20.45 11.90 2.04
N ALA A 191 19.33 11.66 1.35
CA ALA A 191 19.36 11.07 0.02
C ALA A 191 19.99 12.05 -0.99
N LYS A 192 20.91 11.55 -1.80
CA LYS A 192 21.54 12.34 -2.87
C LYS A 192 20.52 12.75 -3.93
N ARG A 193 19.56 11.88 -4.20
CA ARG A 193 18.44 12.12 -5.12
C ARG A 193 17.18 11.45 -4.59
N VAL A 194 16.05 12.06 -4.88
CA VAL A 194 14.72 11.53 -4.57
C VAL A 194 13.94 11.38 -5.87
N TYR A 195 13.34 10.23 -6.06
CA TYR A 195 12.48 9.93 -7.21
C TYR A 195 11.08 9.60 -6.69
N VAL A 196 10.07 10.22 -7.27
CA VAL A 196 8.67 9.88 -7.00
C VAL A 196 8.06 9.35 -8.28
N VAL A 197 7.64 8.08 -8.25
CA VAL A 197 7.00 7.39 -9.39
C VAL A 197 5.53 7.20 -9.05
N MET A 198 4.64 7.64 -9.94
CA MET A 198 3.19 7.59 -9.71
C MET A 198 2.45 7.55 -11.04
N ASP A 199 1.16 7.22 -10.98
CA ASP A 199 0.24 7.32 -12.11
C ASP A 199 -0.12 8.79 -12.40
N GLY A 200 -1.05 9.01 -13.36
CA GLY A 200 -1.50 10.33 -13.75
C GLY A 200 -2.59 10.94 -12.85
N ALA A 201 -2.90 10.37 -11.69
CA ALA A 201 -3.95 10.90 -10.82
C ALA A 201 -3.58 12.28 -10.27
N VAL A 202 -4.43 13.27 -10.51
CA VAL A 202 -4.18 14.68 -10.19
C VAL A 202 -3.79 14.90 -8.72
N TRP A 203 -4.45 14.20 -7.80
CA TRP A 203 -4.16 14.35 -6.37
C TRP A 203 -2.75 13.89 -6.00
N LEU A 204 -2.20 12.87 -6.67
CA LEU A 204 -0.81 12.40 -6.46
C LEU A 204 0.21 13.46 -6.90
N TRP A 205 -0.04 14.12 -8.03
CA TRP A 205 0.84 15.18 -8.55
C TRP A 205 0.84 16.39 -7.65
N HIS A 206 -0.32 16.83 -7.15
CA HIS A 206 -0.40 17.90 -6.15
C HIS A 206 0.35 17.54 -4.87
N LEU A 207 0.12 16.34 -4.36
CA LEU A 207 0.80 15.86 -3.16
C LEU A 207 2.32 15.77 -3.35
N ALA A 208 2.78 15.24 -4.49
CA ALA A 208 4.20 15.09 -4.75
C ALA A 208 4.91 16.45 -4.88
N ARG A 209 4.31 17.41 -5.56
CA ARG A 209 4.85 18.79 -5.68
C ARG A 209 4.90 19.50 -4.33
N ASP A 210 3.89 19.29 -3.48
CA ASP A 210 3.82 19.91 -2.16
C ASP A 210 4.78 19.27 -1.15
N ARG A 211 4.86 17.95 -1.12
CA ARG A 211 5.60 17.22 -0.08
C ARG A 211 7.02 16.83 -0.46
N PHE A 212 7.33 16.77 -1.75
CA PHE A 212 8.61 16.31 -2.31
C PHE A 212 9.08 17.24 -3.42
N ALA A 213 9.12 18.55 -3.14
CA ALA A 213 9.48 19.57 -4.13
C ALA A 213 10.90 19.36 -4.71
N GLU A 214 11.80 18.71 -3.95
CA GLU A 214 13.16 18.37 -4.35
C GLU A 214 13.24 17.11 -5.24
N ALA A 215 12.16 16.39 -5.39
CA ALA A 215 12.15 15.10 -6.08
C ALA A 215 12.04 15.22 -7.61
N VAL A 216 12.65 14.27 -8.30
CA VAL A 216 12.39 14.02 -9.72
C VAL A 216 11.07 13.24 -9.82
N LEU A 217 10.06 13.89 -10.38
CA LEU A 217 8.75 13.25 -10.59
C LEU A 217 8.76 12.46 -11.90
N ILE A 218 8.24 11.23 -11.84
CA ILE A 218 8.24 10.27 -12.95
C ILE A 218 6.82 9.77 -13.14
N LEU A 219 6.27 9.96 -14.34
CA LEU A 219 5.03 9.33 -14.73
C LEU A 219 5.27 7.84 -14.96
N ASP A 220 4.41 6.97 -14.42
CA ASP A 220 4.49 5.55 -14.67
C ASP A 220 4.41 5.22 -16.17
N PHE A 221 5.35 4.41 -16.63
CA PHE A 221 5.44 4.03 -18.06
C PHE A 221 4.24 3.17 -18.51
N HIS A 222 3.70 2.33 -17.62
CA HIS A 222 2.55 1.49 -17.96
C HIS A 222 1.30 2.35 -18.13
N HIS A 223 1.09 3.34 -17.25
CA HIS A 223 0.00 4.30 -17.39
C HIS A 223 0.14 5.16 -18.63
N ALA A 224 1.33 5.67 -18.94
CA ALA A 224 1.55 6.38 -20.22
C ALA A 224 1.21 5.50 -21.44
N ARG A 225 1.52 4.21 -21.38
CA ARG A 225 1.16 3.25 -22.42
C ARG A 225 -0.35 3.02 -22.50
N GLU A 226 -1.05 2.91 -21.38
CA GLU A 226 -2.51 2.77 -21.32
C GLU A 226 -3.23 3.96 -21.94
N HIS A 227 -2.75 5.18 -21.69
CA HIS A 227 -3.26 6.40 -22.32
C HIS A 227 -3.06 6.38 -23.85
N LEU A 228 -1.91 5.93 -24.36
CA LEU A 228 -1.73 5.72 -25.80
C LEU A 228 -2.67 4.65 -26.35
N GLN A 229 -2.89 3.59 -25.59
CA GLN A 229 -3.80 2.51 -25.96
C GLN A 229 -5.25 3.00 -26.04
N ALA A 230 -5.68 3.87 -25.11
CA ALA A 230 -7.00 4.49 -25.14
C ALA A 230 -7.22 5.33 -26.41
N VAL A 231 -6.20 6.05 -26.90
CA VAL A 231 -6.25 6.74 -28.18
C VAL A 231 -6.40 5.72 -29.33
N GLY A 232 -5.58 4.67 -29.35
CA GLY A 232 -5.65 3.62 -30.37
C GLY A 232 -7.03 2.97 -30.43
N GLN A 233 -7.61 2.64 -29.28
CA GLN A 233 -8.97 2.08 -29.18
C GLN A 233 -10.05 3.07 -29.67
N ALA A 234 -9.92 4.34 -29.35
CA ALA A 234 -10.85 5.36 -29.84
C ALA A 234 -10.80 5.49 -31.37
N LEU A 235 -9.63 5.30 -31.99
CA LEU A 235 -9.45 5.40 -33.44
C LEU A 235 -9.91 4.15 -34.22
N TYR A 236 -9.61 2.98 -33.70
CA TYR A 236 -9.75 1.69 -34.41
C TYR A 236 -10.75 0.72 -33.77
N GLY A 237 -11.41 1.11 -32.66
CA GLY A 237 -12.38 0.27 -31.98
C GLY A 237 -11.74 -0.98 -31.37
N GLU A 238 -12.40 -2.12 -31.53
CA GLU A 238 -11.96 -3.42 -31.03
C GLU A 238 -10.94 -4.14 -31.94
N ASP A 239 -10.44 -3.48 -32.99
CA ASP A 239 -9.41 -4.04 -33.86
C ASP A 239 -8.04 -3.98 -33.16
N ASP A 240 -7.79 -4.97 -32.31
CA ASP A 240 -6.56 -5.10 -31.53
C ASP A 240 -5.28 -5.07 -32.40
N GLN A 241 -5.34 -5.54 -33.63
CA GLN A 241 -4.19 -5.55 -34.54
C GLN A 241 -3.82 -4.14 -34.96
N ARG A 242 -4.81 -3.36 -35.41
CA ARG A 242 -4.60 -1.96 -35.79
C ARG A 242 -4.20 -1.10 -34.60
N VAL A 243 -4.83 -1.30 -33.45
CA VAL A 243 -4.46 -0.63 -32.20
C VAL A 243 -2.98 -0.88 -31.90
N ARG A 244 -2.53 -2.14 -31.90
CA ARG A 244 -1.12 -2.49 -31.64
C ARG A 244 -0.15 -1.90 -32.68
N GLN A 245 -0.51 -1.94 -33.93
CA GLN A 245 0.31 -1.39 -35.03
C GLN A 245 0.48 0.13 -34.91
N TRP A 246 -0.55 0.84 -34.45
CA TRP A 246 -0.49 2.29 -34.25
C TRP A 246 0.22 2.68 -32.96
N VAL A 247 -0.07 2.02 -31.83
CA VAL A 247 0.49 2.31 -30.50
C VAL A 247 1.96 1.89 -30.40
N GLY A 248 2.35 0.76 -30.98
CA GLY A 248 3.70 0.20 -30.86
C GLY A 248 4.83 1.16 -31.19
N PRO A 249 4.80 1.86 -32.35
CA PRO A 249 5.78 2.87 -32.69
C PRO A 249 5.87 4.02 -31.68
N LEU A 250 4.74 4.48 -31.13
CA LEU A 250 4.70 5.57 -30.13
C LEU A 250 5.33 5.13 -28.80
N ILE A 251 5.03 3.91 -28.33
CA ILE A 251 5.68 3.32 -27.16
C ILE A 251 7.20 3.25 -27.39
N THR A 252 7.63 2.79 -28.55
CA THR A 252 9.05 2.72 -28.90
C THR A 252 9.71 4.11 -28.88
N GLN A 253 9.00 5.14 -29.35
CA GLN A 253 9.49 6.53 -29.27
C GLN A 253 9.64 7.01 -27.83
N LEU A 254 8.67 6.74 -26.94
CA LEU A 254 8.79 7.05 -25.51
C LEU A 254 10.02 6.37 -24.89
N GLN A 255 10.22 5.07 -25.16
CA GLN A 255 11.37 4.32 -24.64
C GLN A 255 12.71 4.85 -25.16
N ARG A 256 12.73 5.51 -26.32
CA ARG A 256 13.91 6.10 -26.96
C ARG A 256 14.10 7.59 -26.64
N GLY A 257 13.38 8.14 -25.67
CA GLY A 257 13.50 9.56 -25.25
C GLY A 257 13.02 10.54 -26.34
N LYS A 258 12.01 10.14 -27.08
CA LYS A 258 11.39 10.98 -28.13
C LYS A 258 9.98 11.41 -27.70
N GLU A 259 9.78 11.70 -26.45
CA GLU A 259 8.50 12.08 -25.84
C GLU A 259 7.87 13.28 -26.53
N LYS A 260 8.66 14.31 -26.88
CA LYS A 260 8.18 15.48 -27.65
C LYS A 260 7.59 15.10 -28.99
N ARG A 261 8.14 14.06 -29.65
CA ARG A 261 7.63 13.57 -30.92
C ARG A 261 6.29 12.86 -30.75
N VAL A 262 6.11 12.13 -29.66
CA VAL A 262 4.83 11.47 -29.32
C VAL A 262 3.76 12.53 -29.11
N VAL A 263 4.03 13.56 -28.28
CA VAL A 263 3.09 14.67 -28.05
C VAL A 263 2.72 15.34 -29.36
N LYS A 264 3.70 15.70 -30.18
CA LYS A 264 3.47 16.30 -31.50
C LYS A 264 2.60 15.42 -32.42
N THR A 265 2.83 14.10 -32.43
CA THR A 265 2.02 13.17 -33.23
C THR A 265 0.54 13.19 -32.80
N LEU A 266 0.28 13.25 -31.50
CA LEU A 266 -1.08 13.32 -30.94
C LEU A 266 -1.73 14.68 -31.27
N GLU A 267 -1.01 15.77 -31.17
CA GLU A 267 -1.47 17.13 -31.54
C GLU A 267 -1.82 17.22 -33.02
N GLU A 268 -0.95 16.69 -33.90
CA GLU A 268 -1.19 16.67 -35.34
C GLU A 268 -2.42 15.82 -35.70
N LEU A 269 -2.63 14.71 -34.99
CA LEU A 269 -3.81 13.88 -35.18
C LEU A 269 -5.08 14.63 -34.75
N LEU A 270 -5.05 15.38 -33.65
CA LEU A 270 -6.16 16.19 -33.21
C LEU A 270 -6.49 17.35 -34.17
N SER A 271 -5.47 18.04 -34.67
CA SER A 271 -5.63 19.22 -35.54
C SER A 271 -6.00 18.86 -36.99
N LYS A 272 -5.39 17.82 -37.55
CA LYS A 272 -5.55 17.41 -38.95
C LYS A 272 -6.60 16.33 -39.18
N GLY A 273 -7.13 15.74 -38.12
CA GLY A 273 -8.08 14.63 -38.16
C GLY A 273 -9.49 15.05 -38.61
N ARG A 274 -9.63 15.45 -39.87
CA ARG A 274 -10.92 15.90 -40.48
C ARG A 274 -12.05 14.87 -40.41
N ARG A 275 -11.74 13.59 -40.22
CA ARG A 275 -12.69 12.47 -40.20
C ARG A 275 -12.96 11.89 -38.81
N LEU A 276 -12.51 12.56 -37.75
CA LEU A 276 -12.75 12.10 -36.37
C LEU A 276 -14.21 12.39 -35.98
N SER A 277 -14.87 11.39 -35.40
CA SER A 277 -16.15 11.58 -34.75
C SER A 277 -16.00 12.49 -33.49
N SER A 278 -17.09 13.04 -33.02
CA SER A 278 -17.09 13.86 -31.78
C SER A 278 -16.57 13.08 -30.56
N ALA A 279 -16.92 11.81 -30.46
CA ALA A 279 -16.44 10.92 -29.38
C ALA A 279 -14.92 10.70 -29.46
N GLN A 280 -14.40 10.38 -30.66
CA GLN A 280 -12.96 10.22 -30.88
C GLN A 280 -12.19 11.50 -30.58
N ARG A 281 -12.72 12.65 -31.02
CA ARG A 281 -12.12 13.95 -30.75
C ARG A 281 -12.04 14.25 -29.26
N LYS A 282 -13.10 13.94 -28.50
CA LYS A 282 -13.13 14.14 -27.03
C LYS A 282 -12.08 13.30 -26.32
N VAL A 283 -11.94 12.02 -26.69
CA VAL A 283 -10.88 11.16 -26.14
C VAL A 283 -9.50 11.75 -26.48
N LEU A 284 -9.27 12.05 -27.76
CA LEU A 284 -7.98 12.57 -28.21
C LEU A 284 -7.61 13.89 -27.54
N GLN A 285 -8.55 14.83 -27.33
CA GLN A 285 -8.32 16.06 -26.60
C GLN A 285 -7.85 15.82 -25.17
N ARG A 286 -8.52 14.88 -24.48
CA ARG A 286 -8.15 14.49 -23.10
C ARG A 286 -6.71 13.94 -23.07
N GLU A 287 -6.39 13.03 -23.96
CA GLU A 287 -5.08 12.37 -23.97
C GLU A 287 -3.95 13.29 -24.44
N VAL A 288 -4.21 14.18 -25.38
CA VAL A 288 -3.24 15.23 -25.76
C VAL A 288 -2.94 16.12 -24.56
N GLY A 289 -3.96 16.61 -23.84
CA GLY A 289 -3.78 17.41 -22.64
C GLY A 289 -2.96 16.67 -21.57
N TYR A 290 -3.25 15.39 -21.36
CA TYR A 290 -2.51 14.53 -20.42
C TYR A 290 -1.02 14.44 -20.78
N PHE A 291 -0.68 14.16 -22.03
CA PHE A 291 0.71 14.06 -22.47
C PHE A 291 1.44 15.41 -22.47
N GLN A 292 0.74 16.51 -22.76
CA GLN A 292 1.30 17.86 -22.66
C GLN A 292 1.64 18.23 -21.20
N GLU A 293 0.72 17.97 -20.27
CA GLU A 293 0.92 18.26 -18.84
C GLU A 293 2.09 17.46 -18.27
N HIS A 294 2.26 16.21 -18.72
CA HIS A 294 3.28 15.31 -18.16
C HIS A 294 4.54 15.20 -19.02
N GLN A 295 4.72 16.03 -20.05
CA GLN A 295 5.83 15.90 -21.01
C GLN A 295 7.21 15.86 -20.35
N ASP A 296 7.43 16.65 -19.31
CA ASP A 296 8.69 16.70 -18.57
C ASP A 296 8.89 15.52 -17.61
N HIS A 297 7.89 14.64 -17.51
CA HIS A 297 7.87 13.47 -16.66
C HIS A 297 7.93 12.14 -17.44
N LEU A 298 8.32 12.19 -18.73
CA LEU A 298 8.33 11.06 -19.67
C LEU A 298 9.75 10.67 -20.14
N HIS A 299 10.81 11.12 -19.45
CA HIS A 299 12.20 10.90 -19.89
C HIS A 299 12.70 9.46 -19.64
N TYR A 300 11.95 8.44 -20.09
CA TYR A 300 12.19 7.03 -19.78
C TYR A 300 13.56 6.52 -20.24
N GLN A 301 14.09 6.97 -21.37
CA GLN A 301 15.42 6.58 -21.83
C GLN A 301 16.51 7.03 -20.84
N ARG A 302 16.42 8.27 -20.34
CA ARG A 302 17.37 8.83 -19.37
C ARG A 302 17.33 8.03 -18.07
N TRP A 303 16.12 7.78 -17.55
CA TRP A 303 15.95 7.04 -16.29
C TRP A 303 16.38 5.58 -16.42
N LYS A 304 16.05 4.91 -17.52
CA LYS A 304 16.52 3.54 -17.79
C LYS A 304 18.05 3.45 -17.83
N ARG A 305 18.74 4.43 -18.42
CA ARG A 305 20.21 4.49 -18.46
C ARG A 305 20.84 4.71 -17.08
N SER A 306 20.19 5.46 -16.20
CA SER A 306 20.63 5.68 -14.82
C SER A 306 20.17 4.60 -13.83
N GLY A 307 19.50 3.55 -14.29
CA GLY A 307 18.96 2.51 -13.42
C GLY A 307 17.72 2.94 -12.60
N THR A 308 17.21 4.15 -12.84
CA THR A 308 16.01 4.66 -12.15
C THR A 308 14.77 3.91 -12.61
N PRO A 309 13.84 3.54 -11.72
CA PRO A 309 12.60 2.87 -12.10
C PRO A 309 11.69 3.79 -12.91
N CYS A 310 11.08 3.23 -13.95
CA CYS A 310 10.13 3.95 -14.80
C CYS A 310 8.68 3.47 -14.60
N GLY A 311 8.45 2.54 -13.68
CA GLY A 311 7.13 1.97 -13.41
C GLY A 311 6.86 1.86 -11.92
N SER A 312 5.59 1.92 -11.55
CA SER A 312 5.05 1.85 -10.19
C SER A 312 4.88 0.41 -9.66
N GLY A 313 5.39 -0.60 -10.33
CA GLY A 313 5.14 -2.02 -10.04
C GLY A 313 5.37 -2.46 -8.59
N ALA A 314 6.19 -1.74 -7.81
CA ALA A 314 6.38 -2.06 -6.40
C ALA A 314 5.16 -1.68 -5.54
N VAL A 315 4.54 -0.52 -5.79
CA VAL A 315 3.32 -0.11 -5.07
C VAL A 315 2.09 -0.85 -5.58
N GLU A 316 2.01 -1.16 -6.87
CA GLU A 316 0.97 -2.04 -7.42
C GLU A 316 1.03 -3.43 -6.77
N SER A 317 2.24 -4.02 -6.69
CA SER A 317 2.46 -5.29 -5.99
C SER A 317 2.06 -5.21 -4.51
N LEU A 318 2.33 -4.09 -3.83
CA LEU A 318 1.85 -3.86 -2.47
C LEU A 318 0.31 -3.83 -2.43
N GLY A 319 -0.32 -3.07 -3.31
CA GLY A 319 -1.78 -3.00 -3.44
C GLY A 319 -2.41 -4.38 -3.60
N LEU A 320 -1.87 -5.21 -4.49
CA LEU A 320 -2.32 -6.60 -4.68
C LEU A 320 -2.14 -7.46 -3.41
N GLN A 321 -1.01 -7.33 -2.69
CA GLN A 321 -0.78 -8.06 -1.44
C GLN A 321 -1.78 -7.65 -0.35
N LEU A 322 -2.05 -6.36 -0.21
CA LEU A 322 -3.04 -5.84 0.74
C LEU A 322 -4.45 -6.30 0.35
N GLN A 323 -4.80 -6.24 -0.93
CA GLN A 323 -6.10 -6.70 -1.43
C GLN A 323 -6.30 -8.21 -1.21
N ARG A 324 -5.27 -9.04 -1.42
CA ARG A 324 -5.33 -10.49 -1.14
C ARG A 324 -5.65 -10.79 0.32
N ARG A 325 -5.30 -9.91 1.24
CA ARG A 325 -5.64 -10.07 2.67
C ARG A 325 -6.96 -9.41 3.04
N LEU A 326 -7.29 -8.29 2.42
CA LEU A 326 -8.36 -7.40 2.88
C LEU A 326 -9.58 -7.37 1.95
N ARG A 327 -9.50 -8.00 0.77
CA ARG A 327 -10.54 -7.95 -0.27
C ARG A 327 -10.87 -9.30 -0.88
N THR A 328 -10.63 -10.40 -0.17
CA THR A 328 -11.00 -11.74 -0.65
C THR A 328 -12.52 -11.92 -0.72
N CYS A 329 -12.95 -12.98 -1.39
CA CYS A 329 -14.37 -13.31 -1.53
C CYS A 329 -15.02 -13.45 -0.13
N GLY A 330 -16.21 -12.88 0.05
CA GLY A 330 -16.93 -12.94 1.33
C GLY A 330 -16.43 -11.99 2.43
N GLN A 331 -15.34 -11.26 2.23
CA GLN A 331 -14.84 -10.31 3.22
C GLN A 331 -15.47 -8.92 3.08
N PHE A 332 -16.08 -8.45 4.15
CA PHE A 332 -16.67 -7.12 4.27
C PHE A 332 -16.36 -6.56 5.65
N TRP A 333 -15.70 -5.44 5.68
CA TRP A 333 -15.15 -4.87 6.91
C TRP A 333 -16.05 -3.79 7.52
N LYS A 334 -16.04 -3.70 8.85
CA LYS A 334 -16.31 -2.43 9.51
C LYS A 334 -15.04 -1.58 9.47
N ARG A 335 -15.15 -0.27 9.32
CA ARG A 335 -14.03 0.67 9.22
C ARG A 335 -12.94 0.44 10.30
N PRO A 336 -13.27 0.31 11.59
CA PRO A 336 -12.25 0.05 12.62
C PRO A 336 -11.49 -1.25 12.39
N GLY A 337 -12.19 -2.34 12.03
CA GLY A 337 -11.57 -3.65 11.81
C GLY A 337 -10.58 -3.65 10.65
N LEU A 338 -10.93 -2.99 9.54
CA LEU A 338 -10.03 -2.80 8.40
C LEU A 338 -8.80 -1.97 8.79
N THR A 339 -9.04 -0.82 9.45
CA THR A 339 -7.97 0.09 9.85
C THR A 339 -6.98 -0.58 10.83
N HIS A 340 -7.48 -1.31 11.81
CA HIS A 340 -6.64 -2.01 12.79
C HIS A 340 -5.74 -3.06 12.14
N LEU A 341 -6.32 -3.90 11.26
CA LEU A 341 -5.54 -4.92 10.57
C LEU A 341 -4.54 -4.30 9.58
N LEU A 342 -4.93 -3.22 8.89
CA LEU A 342 -4.04 -2.50 8.00
C LEU A 342 -2.85 -1.88 8.74
N ARG A 343 -3.09 -1.26 9.91
CA ARG A 343 -2.03 -0.70 10.76
C ARG A 343 -1.05 -1.77 11.24
N LEU A 344 -1.55 -2.92 11.70
CA LEU A 344 -0.71 -4.05 12.05
C LEU A 344 0.11 -4.53 10.84
N THR A 345 -0.52 -4.64 9.67
CA THR A 345 0.16 -5.07 8.44
C THR A 345 1.33 -4.13 8.10
N VAL A 346 1.15 -2.81 8.24
CA VAL A 346 2.22 -1.83 8.02
C VAL A 346 3.37 -2.05 9.00
N LEU A 347 3.09 -2.18 10.30
CA LEU A 347 4.13 -2.39 11.32
C LEU A 347 4.93 -3.68 11.07
N PHE A 348 4.24 -4.80 10.78
CA PHE A 348 4.93 -6.06 10.51
C PHE A 348 5.74 -6.04 9.21
N LYS A 349 5.23 -5.40 8.16
CA LYS A 349 5.98 -5.28 6.90
C LYS A 349 7.18 -4.34 6.98
N ASN A 350 7.14 -3.37 7.89
CA ASN A 350 8.25 -2.43 8.14
C ASN A 350 9.21 -2.91 9.23
N HIS A 351 8.96 -4.09 9.83
CA HIS A 351 9.72 -4.63 10.97
C HIS A 351 9.70 -3.72 12.21
N ASP A 352 8.65 -2.92 12.36
CA ASP A 352 8.46 -1.97 13.47
C ASP A 352 7.55 -2.53 14.59
N GLN A 353 7.11 -3.79 14.51
CA GLN A 353 6.10 -4.40 15.39
C GLN A 353 6.50 -4.43 16.87
N ASN A 354 7.78 -4.41 17.19
CA ASN A 354 8.27 -4.51 18.59
C ASN A 354 7.73 -3.38 19.48
N VAL A 355 7.43 -2.21 18.90
CA VAL A 355 6.81 -1.08 19.63
C VAL A 355 5.46 -1.40 20.27
N LEU A 356 4.84 -2.51 19.88
CA LEU A 356 3.55 -2.95 20.42
C LEU A 356 3.69 -3.76 21.70
N TRP A 357 4.83 -4.36 21.95
CA TRP A 357 5.05 -5.28 23.08
C TRP A 357 6.14 -4.80 24.06
N ASN A 358 6.79 -3.68 23.73
CA ASN A 358 7.73 -3.00 24.63
C ASN A 358 7.02 -2.05 25.59
#